data_cede3e1643d8055d62447fa2a065aa0a
#
_entry.id   cede3e1643d8055d62447fa2a065aa0a
#
_cell.length_a   1.000
_cell.length_b   1.000
_cell.length_c   1.000
_cell.angle_alpha   90.00
_cell.angle_beta   90.00
_cell.angle_gamma   90.00
#
_symmetry.space_group_name_H-M   'P 1'
#
loop_
_entity.id
_entity.type
_entity.pdbx_description
1 polymer ?
#
loop_
_entity_poly.entity_id
_entity_poly.type
_entity_poly.pdbx_seq_one_letter_code
_entity_poly.pdbx_strand_id
1 'polypeptide(L)'
;MKDISKYQGIIPAFYACYDEKGEISPEGVEALTRYMIEKGVKGVYVGGSSGECIYHSVSERKLVLEHVMKAAEGKLTVIAHVACNNTADSCELAAHAESL
;
A
#
# COMPACT_ATOMS: atom_id res chain seq x y z
N MET A 1 24.79 8.96 9.78
CA MET A 1 23.60 9.25 8.94
C MET A 1 23.01 7.94 8.46
N LYS A 2 21.69 7.81 8.52
CA LYS A 2 21.02 6.60 8.05
C LYS A 2 21.10 6.51 6.52
N ASP A 3 21.24 5.30 6.03
CA ASP A 3 21.20 5.05 4.59
C ASP A 3 19.76 5.14 4.10
N ILE A 4 19.50 6.07 3.19
CA ILE A 4 18.17 6.27 2.59
C ILE A 4 18.11 5.78 1.14
N SER A 5 19.13 5.03 0.69
CA SER A 5 19.18 4.56 -0.70
C SER A 5 17.97 3.70 -1.09
N LYS A 6 17.36 2.99 -0.13
CA LYS A 6 16.16 2.19 -0.39
C LYS A 6 14.96 3.03 -0.84
N TYR A 7 15.00 4.34 -0.64
CA TYR A 7 13.94 5.25 -1.06
C TYR A 7 14.26 6.00 -2.34
N GLN A 8 15.42 5.74 -2.96
CA GLN A 8 15.81 6.40 -4.19
C GLN A 8 15.29 5.66 -5.40
N GLY A 9 14.60 6.37 -6.28
CA GLY A 9 14.03 5.80 -7.48
C GLY A 9 12.57 6.20 -7.64
N ILE A 10 11.89 5.53 -8.55
CA ILE A 10 10.47 5.78 -8.83
C ILE A 10 9.64 4.99 -7.82
N ILE A 11 8.78 5.70 -7.08
CA ILE A 11 7.88 5.11 -6.09
C ILE A 11 6.48 5.60 -6.38
N PRO A 12 5.73 4.93 -7.26
CA PRO A 12 4.37 5.36 -7.62
C PRO A 12 3.41 5.27 -6.44
N ALA A 13 2.42 6.15 -6.46
CA ALA A 13 1.26 6.02 -5.58
C ALA A 13 0.45 4.80 -6.04
N PHE A 14 0.17 3.90 -5.11
CA PHE A 14 -0.55 2.67 -5.43
C PHE A 14 -2.05 2.93 -5.45
N TYR A 15 -2.71 2.53 -6.52
CA TYR A 15 -4.17 2.65 -6.64
C TYR A 15 -4.85 1.51 -5.88
N ALA A 16 -5.93 1.83 -5.18
CA ALA A 16 -6.82 0.78 -4.71
C ALA A 16 -7.47 0.12 -5.93
N CYS A 17 -7.63 -1.17 -5.88
CA CYS A 17 -8.20 -1.93 -6.98
C CYS A 17 -9.57 -2.43 -6.56
N TYR A 18 -10.56 -2.24 -7.41
CA TYR A 18 -11.94 -2.56 -7.09
C TYR A 18 -12.44 -3.68 -7.99
N ASP A 19 -13.34 -4.49 -7.46
CA ASP A 19 -14.07 -5.45 -8.26
C ASP A 19 -15.31 -4.79 -8.91
N GLU A 20 -16.11 -5.57 -9.62
CA GLU A 20 -17.28 -5.06 -10.31
C GLU A 20 -18.39 -4.55 -9.38
N LYS A 21 -18.30 -4.88 -8.08
CA LYS A 21 -19.21 -4.39 -7.05
C LYS A 21 -18.70 -3.13 -6.36
N GLY A 22 -17.51 -2.66 -6.73
CA GLY A 22 -16.89 -1.49 -6.12
C GLY A 22 -16.19 -1.78 -4.80
N GLU A 23 -15.98 -3.05 -4.48
CA GLU A 23 -15.25 -3.46 -3.27
C GLU A 23 -13.77 -3.68 -3.59
N ILE A 24 -12.92 -3.60 -2.58
CA ILE A 24 -11.49 -3.86 -2.77
C ILE A 24 -11.30 -5.28 -3.34
N SER A 25 -10.53 -5.37 -4.41
CA SER A 25 -10.22 -6.63 -5.08
C SER A 25 -8.82 -7.09 -4.68
N PRO A 26 -8.70 -8.10 -3.81
CA PRO A 26 -7.36 -8.65 -3.46
C PRO A 26 -6.59 -9.14 -4.68
N GLU A 27 -7.27 -9.78 -5.63
CA GLU A 27 -6.62 -10.24 -6.86
C GLU A 27 -6.10 -9.08 -7.69
N GLY A 28 -6.86 -8.00 -7.78
CA GLY A 28 -6.46 -6.79 -8.49
C GLY A 28 -5.26 -6.13 -7.83
N VAL A 29 -5.26 -6.05 -6.50
CA VAL A 29 -4.13 -5.49 -5.74
C VAL A 29 -2.86 -6.30 -6.01
N GLU A 30 -2.95 -7.62 -5.93
CA GLU A 30 -1.79 -8.48 -6.17
C GLU A 30 -1.30 -8.39 -7.62
N ALA A 31 -2.22 -8.32 -8.58
CA ALA A 31 -1.87 -8.19 -9.99
C ALA A 31 -1.17 -6.86 -10.27
N LEU A 32 -1.67 -5.75 -9.71
CA LEU A 32 -1.03 -4.44 -9.86
C LEU A 32 0.35 -4.41 -9.20
N THR A 33 0.50 -5.06 -8.05
CA THR A 33 1.79 -5.16 -7.37
C THR A 33 2.80 -5.88 -8.27
N ARG A 34 2.42 -7.00 -8.85
CA ARG A 34 3.29 -7.76 -9.78
C ARG A 34 3.63 -6.94 -11.02
N TYR A 35 2.67 -6.18 -11.53
CA TYR A 35 2.89 -5.28 -12.65
C TYR A 35 3.96 -4.23 -12.32
N MET A 36 3.91 -3.66 -11.12
CA MET A 36 4.90 -2.68 -10.67
C MET A 36 6.29 -3.29 -10.59
N ILE A 37 6.40 -4.52 -10.07
CA ILE A 37 7.67 -5.26 -10.04
C ILE A 37 8.20 -5.45 -11.46
N GLU A 38 7.36 -5.87 -12.39
CA GLU A 38 7.73 -6.09 -13.78
C GLU A 38 8.24 -4.82 -14.45
N LYS A 39 7.65 -3.67 -14.12
CA LYS A 39 8.06 -2.38 -14.68
C LYS A 39 9.34 -1.83 -14.05
N GLY A 40 9.86 -2.46 -13.02
CA GLY A 40 11.15 -2.10 -12.45
C GLY A 40 11.15 -0.89 -11.54
N VAL A 41 10.00 -0.50 -10.98
CA VAL A 41 9.95 0.62 -10.03
C VAL A 41 10.65 0.22 -8.73
N LYS A 42 11.12 1.21 -7.98
CA LYS A 42 11.81 0.99 -6.70
C LYS A 42 10.88 0.50 -5.61
N GLY A 43 9.67 1.03 -5.58
CA GLY A 43 8.71 0.72 -4.54
C GLY A 43 7.34 1.27 -4.85
N VAL A 44 6.45 1.20 -3.88
CA VAL A 44 5.08 1.73 -4.00
C VAL A 44 4.68 2.44 -2.71
N TYR A 45 3.85 3.46 -2.84
CA TYR A 45 3.31 4.25 -1.74
C TYR A 45 1.83 3.87 -1.60
N VAL A 46 1.50 3.15 -0.53
CA VAL A 46 0.20 2.47 -0.39
C VAL A 46 -0.69 3.20 0.61
N GLY A 47 -1.94 3.40 0.24
CA GLY A 47 -2.95 3.95 1.13
C GLY A 47 -2.92 5.47 1.23
N GLY A 48 -2.30 6.14 0.27
CA GLY A 48 -2.29 7.60 0.22
C GLY A 48 -3.53 8.17 -0.46
N SER A 49 -3.52 9.47 -0.72
CA SER A 49 -4.67 10.16 -1.33
C SER A 49 -4.97 9.67 -2.75
N SER A 50 -3.93 9.37 -3.54
CA SER A 50 -4.12 8.81 -4.89
C SER A 50 -4.68 7.39 -4.83
N GLY A 51 -4.47 6.69 -3.73
CA GLY A 51 -5.09 5.39 -3.45
C GLY A 51 -6.48 5.51 -2.82
N GLU A 52 -7.02 6.72 -2.75
CA GLU A 52 -8.38 7.00 -2.29
C GLU A 52 -8.62 6.63 -0.81
N CYS A 53 -7.58 6.76 0.02
CA CYS A 53 -7.67 6.37 1.43
C CYS A 53 -8.83 7.03 2.19
N ILE A 54 -9.22 8.23 1.79
CA ILE A 54 -10.30 8.97 2.44
C ILE A 54 -11.66 8.26 2.34
N TYR A 55 -11.82 7.41 1.33
CA TYR A 55 -13.06 6.67 1.08
C TYR A 55 -13.06 5.26 1.69
N HIS A 56 -11.95 4.84 2.28
CA HIS A 56 -11.80 3.47 2.76
C HIS A 56 -11.87 3.38 4.27
N SER A 57 -12.46 2.29 4.76
CA SER A 57 -12.41 1.94 6.17
C SER A 57 -11.01 1.49 6.56
N VAL A 58 -10.76 1.42 7.86
CA VAL A 58 -9.50 0.87 8.39
C VAL A 58 -9.28 -0.55 7.88
N SER A 59 -10.34 -1.38 7.90
CA SER A 59 -10.22 -2.78 7.44
C SER A 59 -9.91 -2.87 5.95
N GLU A 60 -10.49 -2.00 5.13
CA GLU A 60 -10.18 -1.96 3.70
C GLU A 60 -8.73 -1.55 3.45
N ARG A 61 -8.23 -0.56 4.20
CA ARG A 61 -6.84 -0.12 4.08
C ARG A 61 -5.87 -1.22 4.49
N LYS A 62 -6.18 -1.96 5.55
CA LYS A 62 -5.39 -3.12 5.96
C LYS A 62 -5.37 -4.19 4.88
N LEU A 63 -6.52 -4.46 4.27
CA LEU A 63 -6.64 -5.47 3.23
C LEU A 63 -5.73 -5.14 2.03
N VAL A 64 -5.75 -3.89 1.57
CA VAL A 64 -4.90 -3.46 0.46
C VAL A 64 -3.43 -3.69 0.81
N LEU A 65 -2.98 -3.23 1.97
CA LEU A 65 -1.58 -3.35 2.37
C LEU A 65 -1.15 -4.81 2.51
N GLU A 66 -2.00 -5.65 3.09
CA GLU A 66 -1.71 -7.08 3.25
C GLU A 66 -1.46 -7.74 1.90
N HIS A 67 -2.28 -7.43 0.90
CA HIS A 67 -2.13 -8.05 -0.41
C HIS A 67 -0.99 -7.45 -1.21
N VAL A 68 -0.65 -6.18 -1.01
CA VAL A 68 0.56 -5.60 -1.57
C VAL A 68 1.78 -6.32 -0.99
N MET A 69 1.85 -6.48 0.33
CA MET A 69 3.00 -7.14 0.97
C MET A 69 3.13 -8.58 0.53
N LYS A 70 2.01 -9.29 0.40
CA LYS A 70 2.01 -10.68 -0.07
C LYS A 70 2.61 -10.80 -1.46
N ALA A 71 2.19 -9.94 -2.38
CA ALA A 71 2.65 -10.01 -3.77
C ALA A 71 4.04 -9.40 -3.98
N ALA A 72 4.44 -8.46 -3.13
CA ALA A 72 5.74 -7.80 -3.25
C ALA A 72 6.91 -8.75 -2.98
N GLU A 73 6.76 -9.69 -2.07
CA GLU A 73 7.78 -10.72 -1.77
C GLU A 73 9.18 -10.14 -1.56
N GLY A 74 9.26 -8.98 -0.91
CA GLY A 74 10.54 -8.31 -0.68
C GLY A 74 11.16 -7.63 -1.89
N LYS A 75 10.48 -7.62 -3.03
CA LYS A 75 11.02 -7.06 -4.29
C LYS A 75 10.77 -5.57 -4.46
N LEU A 76 9.96 -4.98 -3.60
CA LEU A 76 9.63 -3.56 -3.62
C LEU A 76 9.84 -2.95 -2.23
N THR A 77 10.26 -1.69 -2.19
CA THR A 77 10.14 -0.88 -0.98
C THR A 77 8.66 -0.49 -0.88
N VAL A 78 8.01 -0.87 0.21
CA VAL A 78 6.60 -0.55 0.43
C VAL A 78 6.51 0.52 1.51
N ILE A 79 5.94 1.67 1.16
CA ILE A 79 5.71 2.76 2.12
C ILE A 79 4.23 2.77 2.43
N ALA A 80 3.88 2.53 3.69
CA ALA A 80 2.49 2.52 4.13
C ALA A 80 2.10 3.91 4.64
N HIS A 81 1.11 4.51 4.00
CA HIS A 81 0.50 5.75 4.46
C HIS A 81 -0.57 5.39 5.49
N VAL A 82 -0.46 5.94 6.69
CA VAL A 82 -1.34 5.57 7.80
C VAL A 82 -2.17 6.73 8.35
N ALA A 83 -2.10 7.89 7.72
CA ALA A 83 -2.85 9.05 8.18
C ALA A 83 -4.36 8.82 8.06
N CYS A 84 -5.06 9.26 9.08
CA CYS A 84 -6.52 9.21 9.17
C CYS A 84 -7.01 10.54 9.76
N ASN A 85 -8.32 10.70 9.83
CA ASN A 85 -8.92 11.88 10.44
C ASN A 85 -8.96 11.78 11.97
N ASN A 86 -8.40 10.74 12.56
CA ASN A 86 -8.26 10.61 14.02
C ASN A 86 -7.00 9.80 14.35
N THR A 87 -6.44 10.06 15.52
CA THR A 87 -5.19 9.45 15.96
C THR A 87 -5.31 7.95 16.23
N ALA A 88 -6.44 7.51 16.77
CA ALA A 88 -6.64 6.11 17.14
C ALA A 88 -6.52 5.20 15.90
N ASP A 89 -7.18 5.57 14.80
CA ASP A 89 -7.12 4.78 13.57
C ASP A 89 -5.73 4.84 12.94
N SER A 90 -5.07 5.99 12.99
CA SER A 90 -3.69 6.11 12.48
C SER A 90 -2.74 5.19 13.25
N CYS A 91 -2.88 5.13 14.57
CA CYS A 91 -2.07 4.22 15.40
C CYS A 91 -2.35 2.76 15.07
N GLU A 92 -3.60 2.40 14.86
CA GLU A 92 -3.98 1.05 14.49
C GLU A 92 -3.37 0.64 13.15
N LEU A 93 -3.43 1.53 12.16
CA LEU A 93 -2.84 1.27 10.84
C LEU A 93 -1.32 1.17 10.91
N ALA A 94 -0.69 2.02 11.72
CA ALA A 94 0.77 1.98 11.89
C ALA A 94 1.22 0.65 12.52
N ALA A 95 0.53 0.21 13.56
CA ALA A 95 0.82 -1.07 14.21
C ALA A 95 0.61 -2.24 13.25
N HIS A 96 -0.46 -2.20 12.46
CA HIS A 96 -0.71 -3.22 11.46
C HIS A 96 0.41 -3.27 10.40
N ALA A 97 0.81 -2.10 9.89
CA ALA A 97 1.87 -2.02 8.89
C ALA A 97 3.19 -2.59 9.44
N GLU A 98 3.53 -2.27 10.69
CA GLU A 98 4.74 -2.81 11.32
C GLU A 98 4.69 -4.32 11.42
N SER A 99 3.51 -4.91 11.61
CA SER A 99 3.35 -6.37 11.76
C SER A 99 3.56 -7.13 10.46
N LEU A 100 3.56 -6.45 9.34
CA LEU A 100 3.75 -7.04 8.03
C LEU A 100 5.22 -6.90 7.59
#